data_c05a5525d8fe76d2faa55ba69afaf15f
#
_entry.id   c05a5525d8fe76d2faa55ba69afaf15f
#
_cell.length_a   1.000
_cell.length_b   1.000
_cell.length_c   1.000
_cell.angle_alpha   90.00
_cell.angle_beta   90.00
_cell.angle_gamma   90.00
#
_symmetry.space_group_name_H-M   'P 1'
#
loop_
_entity.id
_entity.type
_entity.pdbx_description
1 polymer ?
#
loop_
_entity_poly.entity_id
_entity_poly.type
_entity_poly.pdbx_seq_one_letter_code
_entity_poly.pdbx_strand_id
1 'polypeptide(L)'
;MRLRDDATVMILCWNLGAAAGRWRDDPDLHERAWHWIAAVDPDLAFLQETEPPDWARGHWEVITLPHSFWASALVARRSLGLRVLEPPTGGVLAKAGSYHAFGEIELVSGDPLLVASVHTSPRVAPVWGYREHYRREQIARPSVGVPWWNDVAFAGFRELVDGRRFIVAGDWNTSRWVDSEGVPTPSGAEFFERATAAGWVELSLDADGREGRTWYGSTNPRTHQPDHAFADTETAATLRSFRIDPYPVEVHGLSDHAPLLLELDVGVLAIEADPIAAPGTAEEVLA
;
A
#
# COMPACT_ATOMS: atom_id res chain seq x y z
N MET A 1 -0.77 -25.86 2.19
CA MET A 1 -1.43 -25.16 3.32
C MET A 1 -0.38 -24.98 4.42
N ARG A 2 0.23 -23.79 4.56
CA ARG A 2 1.06 -23.49 5.72
C ARG A 2 0.13 -23.36 6.93
N LEU A 3 0.40 -24.10 8.00
CA LEU A 3 -0.16 -23.77 9.31
C LEU A 3 0.38 -22.37 9.65
N ARG A 4 -0.50 -21.39 9.72
CA ARG A 4 -0.12 -20.07 10.19
C ARG A 4 0.27 -20.19 11.66
N ASP A 5 1.38 -19.57 11.99
CA ASP A 5 1.74 -19.31 13.37
C ASP A 5 0.77 -18.23 13.89
N ASP A 6 -0.03 -18.53 14.91
CA ASP A 6 -1.08 -17.64 15.44
C ASP A 6 -0.54 -16.27 15.94
N ALA A 7 0.76 -16.10 15.89
CA ALA A 7 1.48 -14.88 16.29
C ALA A 7 1.86 -13.96 15.12
N THR A 8 1.46 -14.25 13.88
CA THR A 8 1.85 -13.45 12.71
C THR A 8 0.65 -12.87 11.97
N VAL A 9 0.84 -11.65 11.44
CA VAL A 9 -0.09 -10.98 10.53
C VAL A 9 0.51 -10.99 9.13
N MET A 10 -0.24 -11.55 8.16
CA MET A 10 0.08 -11.47 6.75
C MET A 10 -0.51 -10.19 6.16
N ILE A 11 0.36 -9.37 5.61
CA ILE A 11 0.00 -8.13 4.94
C ILE A 11 0.22 -8.28 3.43
N LEU A 12 -0.77 -7.85 2.67
CA LEU A 12 -0.72 -7.69 1.23
C LEU A 12 -0.75 -6.20 0.87
N CYS A 13 0.14 -5.74 -0.02
CA CYS A 13 0.02 -4.43 -0.66
C CYS A 13 0.04 -4.62 -2.17
N TRP A 14 -0.99 -4.10 -2.88
CA TRP A 14 -1.11 -4.33 -4.32
C TRP A 14 -1.92 -3.25 -5.04
N ASN A 15 -1.33 -2.66 -6.08
CA ASN A 15 -2.05 -1.86 -7.06
C ASN A 15 -2.66 -2.80 -8.12
N LEU A 16 -4.00 -2.78 -8.29
CA LEU A 16 -4.72 -3.68 -9.19
C LEU A 16 -4.82 -3.18 -10.64
N GLY A 17 -4.33 -1.97 -10.93
CA GLY A 17 -4.17 -1.47 -12.29
C GLY A 17 -5.46 -1.06 -13.01
N ALA A 18 -6.54 -0.71 -12.30
CA ALA A 18 -7.79 -0.25 -12.92
C ALA A 18 -7.61 0.97 -13.80
N ALA A 19 -6.74 1.89 -13.39
CA ALA A 19 -6.48 3.13 -14.09
C ALA A 19 -5.77 2.95 -15.44
N ALA A 20 -5.05 1.84 -15.62
CA ALA A 20 -4.44 1.49 -16.89
C ALA A 20 -5.46 1.10 -17.98
N GLY A 21 -6.76 1.07 -17.65
CA GLY A 21 -7.83 0.72 -18.58
C GLY A 21 -7.96 -0.77 -18.86
N ARG A 22 -7.16 -1.61 -18.22
CA ARG A 22 -7.11 -3.08 -18.46
C ARG A 22 -8.45 -3.76 -18.19
N TRP A 23 -9.17 -3.30 -17.15
CA TRP A 23 -10.50 -3.84 -16.81
C TRP A 23 -11.58 -3.54 -17.84
N ARG A 24 -11.37 -2.51 -18.68
CA ARG A 24 -12.27 -2.18 -19.77
C ARG A 24 -12.17 -3.22 -20.90
N ASP A 25 -10.95 -3.71 -21.10
CA ASP A 25 -10.64 -4.67 -22.15
C ASP A 25 -10.90 -6.13 -21.70
N ASP A 26 -10.82 -6.39 -20.39
CA ASP A 26 -11.12 -7.67 -19.75
C ASP A 26 -11.91 -7.44 -18.45
N PRO A 27 -13.25 -7.44 -18.51
CA PRO A 27 -14.10 -7.21 -17.32
C PRO A 27 -13.91 -8.22 -16.19
N ASP A 28 -13.49 -9.46 -16.52
CA ASP A 28 -13.28 -10.51 -15.54
C ASP A 28 -11.94 -10.37 -14.80
N LEU A 29 -11.05 -9.52 -15.30
CA LEU A 29 -9.72 -9.35 -14.74
C LEU A 29 -9.76 -8.89 -13.27
N HIS A 30 -10.66 -7.95 -12.98
CA HIS A 30 -10.87 -7.44 -11.63
C HIS A 30 -11.35 -8.55 -10.68
N GLU A 31 -12.34 -9.33 -11.10
CA GLU A 31 -12.88 -10.42 -10.29
C GLU A 31 -11.81 -11.49 -10.04
N ARG A 32 -11.03 -11.86 -11.06
CA ARG A 32 -9.91 -12.81 -10.91
C ARG A 32 -8.83 -12.28 -9.95
N ALA A 33 -8.50 -10.98 -10.00
CA ALA A 33 -7.55 -10.38 -9.07
C ALA A 33 -8.06 -10.48 -7.62
N TRP A 34 -9.34 -10.21 -7.38
CA TRP A 34 -9.95 -10.34 -6.06
C TRP A 34 -10.04 -11.80 -5.59
N HIS A 35 -10.29 -12.74 -6.48
CA HIS A 35 -10.22 -14.17 -6.14
C HIS A 35 -8.80 -14.60 -5.77
N TRP A 36 -7.79 -14.05 -6.44
CA TRP A 36 -6.40 -14.29 -6.06
C TRP A 36 -6.10 -13.74 -4.66
N ILE A 37 -6.57 -12.51 -4.33
CA ILE A 37 -6.46 -11.95 -2.98
C ILE A 37 -7.13 -12.89 -1.96
N ALA A 38 -8.32 -13.40 -2.28
CA ALA A 38 -9.04 -14.33 -1.40
C ALA A 38 -8.28 -15.65 -1.20
N ALA A 39 -7.60 -16.13 -2.23
CA ALA A 39 -6.79 -17.35 -2.14
C ALA A 39 -5.48 -17.16 -1.35
N VAL A 40 -4.88 -15.95 -1.39
CA VAL A 40 -3.77 -15.55 -0.53
C VAL A 40 -4.24 -15.42 0.93
N ASP A 41 -5.49 -14.98 1.11
CA ASP A 41 -6.16 -14.82 2.40
C ASP A 41 -5.36 -13.96 3.39
N PRO A 42 -5.05 -12.70 3.03
CA PRO A 42 -4.30 -11.79 3.90
C PRO A 42 -5.12 -11.40 5.14
N ASP A 43 -4.43 -11.11 6.24
CA ASP A 43 -5.06 -10.56 7.43
C ASP A 43 -5.36 -9.08 7.23
N LEU A 44 -4.48 -8.36 6.52
CA LEU A 44 -4.62 -6.95 6.18
C LEU A 44 -4.16 -6.73 4.74
N ALA A 45 -4.94 -5.99 3.94
CA ALA A 45 -4.53 -5.62 2.59
C ALA A 45 -4.66 -4.12 2.34
N PHE A 46 -3.62 -3.57 1.70
CA PHE A 46 -3.51 -2.20 1.20
C PHE A 46 -3.65 -2.26 -0.32
N LEU A 47 -4.80 -1.88 -0.84
CA LEU A 47 -5.11 -2.03 -2.25
C LEU A 47 -5.27 -0.67 -2.92
N GLN A 48 -4.78 -0.55 -4.16
CA GLN A 48 -4.89 0.66 -4.94
C GLN A 48 -5.54 0.35 -6.29
N GLU A 49 -6.13 1.36 -6.91
CA GLU A 49 -6.83 1.27 -8.19
C GLU A 49 -7.87 0.15 -8.21
N THR A 50 -8.69 0.07 -7.17
CA THR A 50 -9.70 -0.97 -7.04
C THR A 50 -10.95 -0.49 -6.32
N GLU A 51 -12.07 -1.09 -6.68
CA GLU A 51 -13.31 -1.05 -5.91
C GLU A 51 -13.63 -2.47 -5.43
N PRO A 52 -13.65 -2.72 -4.13
CA PRO A 52 -13.92 -4.06 -3.59
C PRO A 52 -15.28 -4.58 -4.05
N PRO A 53 -15.35 -5.81 -4.60
CA PRO A 53 -16.62 -6.42 -4.97
C PRO A 53 -17.49 -6.69 -3.74
N ASP A 54 -18.80 -6.76 -3.92
CA ASP A 54 -19.76 -6.91 -2.82
C ASP A 54 -19.48 -8.15 -1.95
N TRP A 55 -19.07 -9.26 -2.56
CA TRP A 55 -18.75 -10.46 -1.82
C TRP A 55 -17.54 -10.32 -0.89
N ALA A 56 -16.55 -9.45 -1.23
CA ALA A 56 -15.41 -9.19 -0.39
C ALA A 56 -15.81 -8.64 0.99
N ARG A 57 -16.88 -7.84 1.04
CA ARG A 57 -17.45 -7.32 2.30
C ARG A 57 -18.07 -8.42 3.18
N GLY A 58 -18.34 -9.58 2.61
CA GLY A 58 -18.75 -10.77 3.37
C GLY A 58 -17.60 -11.42 4.14
N HIS A 59 -16.37 -11.30 3.61
CA HIS A 59 -15.17 -11.93 4.18
C HIS A 59 -14.38 -10.98 5.09
N TRP A 60 -14.32 -9.69 4.73
CA TRP A 60 -13.47 -8.69 5.39
C TRP A 60 -14.25 -7.46 5.82
N GLU A 61 -13.67 -6.72 6.74
CA GLU A 61 -13.97 -5.31 6.91
C GLU A 61 -13.26 -4.52 5.82
N VAL A 62 -13.96 -3.56 5.23
CA VAL A 62 -13.49 -2.82 4.06
C VAL A 62 -13.69 -1.33 4.28
N ILE A 63 -12.62 -0.57 4.21
CA ILE A 63 -12.64 0.89 4.11
C ILE A 63 -12.25 1.27 2.68
N THR A 64 -13.15 1.93 1.99
CA THR A 64 -12.89 2.54 0.68
C THR A 64 -13.68 3.83 0.58
N LEU A 65 -13.13 4.80 -0.12
CA LEU A 65 -13.84 6.03 -0.45
C LEU A 65 -14.42 5.88 -1.86
N PRO A 66 -15.73 6.12 -2.04
CA PRO A 66 -16.40 5.85 -3.31
C PRO A 66 -15.94 6.77 -4.44
N HIS A 67 -15.90 6.20 -5.65
CA HIS A 67 -15.99 6.87 -6.95
C HIS A 67 -14.74 7.37 -7.67
N SER A 68 -13.69 6.56 -7.78
CA SER A 68 -12.81 6.74 -8.94
C SER A 68 -12.03 5.47 -9.23
N PHE A 69 -11.63 5.27 -10.50
CA PHE A 69 -10.68 4.21 -10.90
C PHE A 69 -9.33 4.27 -10.15
N TRP A 70 -9.10 5.34 -9.40
CA TRP A 70 -7.90 5.60 -8.59
C TRP A 70 -8.13 5.30 -7.12
N ALA A 71 -9.27 4.70 -6.74
CA ALA A 71 -9.61 4.46 -5.36
C ALA A 71 -8.62 3.53 -4.68
N SER A 72 -8.29 3.86 -3.44
CA SER A 72 -7.62 2.95 -2.52
C SER A 72 -8.62 2.26 -1.61
N ALA A 73 -8.28 1.05 -1.20
CA ALA A 73 -9.04 0.31 -0.19
C ALA A 73 -8.11 -0.24 0.89
N LEU A 74 -8.62 -0.27 2.11
CA LEU A 74 -8.11 -1.09 3.21
C LEU A 74 -9.05 -2.26 3.42
N VAL A 75 -8.49 -3.43 3.53
CA VAL A 75 -9.22 -4.68 3.73
C VAL A 75 -8.59 -5.39 4.91
N ALA A 76 -9.38 -5.75 5.91
CA ALA A 76 -8.87 -6.43 7.09
C ALA A 76 -9.78 -7.56 7.52
N ARG A 77 -9.23 -8.64 8.07
CA ARG A 77 -10.02 -9.64 8.76
C ARG A 77 -10.85 -8.98 9.85
N ARG A 78 -12.10 -9.41 10.01
CA ARG A 78 -13.03 -8.86 11.02
C ARG A 78 -12.47 -8.88 12.43
N SER A 79 -11.69 -9.91 12.74
CA SER A 79 -10.99 -10.05 14.02
C SER A 79 -9.96 -8.95 14.31
N LEU A 80 -9.51 -8.20 13.30
CA LEU A 80 -8.63 -7.04 13.49
C LEU A 80 -9.39 -5.79 13.94
N GLY A 81 -10.72 -5.79 13.87
CA GLY A 81 -11.54 -4.66 14.32
C GLY A 81 -11.20 -3.35 13.61
N LEU A 82 -11.06 -3.40 12.28
CA LEU A 82 -10.70 -2.22 11.50
C LEU A 82 -11.72 -1.11 11.66
N ARG A 83 -11.27 0.04 12.13
CA ARG A 83 -12.10 1.24 12.31
C ARG A 83 -11.70 2.34 11.34
N VAL A 84 -12.69 3.00 10.77
CA VAL A 84 -12.46 4.18 9.92
C VAL A 84 -11.82 5.29 10.75
N LEU A 85 -10.76 5.87 10.24
CA LEU A 85 -10.17 7.08 10.79
C LEU A 85 -10.55 8.27 9.90
N GLU A 86 -11.20 9.27 10.49
CA GLU A 86 -11.53 10.49 9.75
C GLU A 86 -10.25 11.29 9.47
N PRO A 87 -10.06 11.79 8.24
CA PRO A 87 -8.93 12.63 7.92
C PRO A 87 -8.97 13.92 8.75
N PRO A 88 -7.80 14.47 9.10
CA PRO A 88 -7.75 15.78 9.74
C PRO A 88 -8.50 16.82 8.90
N THR A 89 -9.45 17.51 9.51
CA THR A 89 -10.24 18.53 8.80
C THR A 89 -9.32 19.60 8.21
N GLY A 90 -9.44 19.82 6.90
CA GLY A 90 -8.62 20.81 6.19
C GLY A 90 -7.23 20.37 5.78
N GLY A 91 -6.77 19.18 6.17
CA GLY A 91 -5.47 18.63 5.79
C GLY A 91 -5.35 18.28 4.30
N VAL A 92 -4.13 18.00 3.86
CA VAL A 92 -3.85 17.58 2.48
C VAL A 92 -4.56 16.26 2.18
N LEU A 93 -4.59 15.33 3.15
CA LEU A 93 -5.24 14.03 3.00
C LEU A 93 -6.76 14.15 2.82
N ALA A 94 -7.41 15.14 3.46
CA ALA A 94 -8.85 15.39 3.26
C ALA A 94 -9.18 15.83 1.83
N LYS A 95 -8.23 16.48 1.14
CA LYS A 95 -8.39 16.92 -0.26
C LYS A 95 -8.02 15.85 -1.27
N ALA A 96 -7.25 14.84 -0.86
CA ALA A 96 -6.79 13.76 -1.75
C ALA A 96 -7.92 12.78 -2.13
N GLY A 97 -9.10 12.89 -1.52
CA GLY A 97 -10.28 12.10 -1.87
C GLY A 97 -10.02 10.59 -1.76
N SER A 98 -10.41 9.85 -2.78
CA SER A 98 -10.32 8.39 -2.84
C SER A 98 -8.91 7.82 -3.06
N TYR A 99 -7.89 8.67 -3.21
CA TYR A 99 -6.50 8.21 -3.41
C TYR A 99 -5.88 7.54 -2.17
N HIS A 100 -6.48 7.73 -1.01
CA HIS A 100 -5.98 7.16 0.23
C HIS A 100 -7.13 6.58 1.04
N ALA A 101 -6.92 5.40 1.62
CA ALA A 101 -7.82 4.82 2.61
C ALA A 101 -7.04 4.59 3.89
N PHE A 102 -7.57 5.01 5.03
CA PHE A 102 -6.89 4.86 6.31
C PHE A 102 -7.86 4.58 7.45
N GLY A 103 -7.36 3.85 8.42
CA GLY A 103 -8.08 3.41 9.59
C GLY A 103 -7.15 3.04 10.72
N GLU A 104 -7.72 2.47 11.76
CA GLU A 104 -7.00 1.92 12.91
C GLU A 104 -7.42 0.49 13.14
N ILE A 105 -6.46 -0.36 13.51
CA ILE A 105 -6.67 -1.68 14.08
C ILE A 105 -6.13 -1.70 15.51
N GLU A 106 -6.69 -2.55 16.35
CA GLU A 106 -6.26 -2.67 17.73
C GLU A 106 -5.27 -3.83 17.88
N LEU A 107 -4.11 -3.53 18.44
CA LEU A 107 -3.11 -4.53 18.76
C LEU A 107 -3.52 -5.28 20.06
N VAL A 108 -3.03 -6.51 20.29
CA VAL A 108 -3.28 -7.25 21.57
C VAL A 108 -2.82 -6.49 22.80
N SER A 109 -1.80 -5.64 22.65
CA SER A 109 -1.39 -4.73 23.71
C SER A 109 -2.48 -3.72 24.10
N GLY A 110 -3.56 -3.59 23.30
CA GLY A 110 -4.56 -2.54 23.41
C GLY A 110 -4.15 -1.22 22.73
N ASP A 111 -2.96 -1.16 22.16
CA ASP A 111 -2.48 0.04 21.46
C ASP A 111 -3.09 0.10 20.04
N PRO A 112 -3.51 1.27 19.56
CA PRO A 112 -3.96 1.42 18.19
C PRO A 112 -2.77 1.41 17.23
N LEU A 113 -2.92 0.67 16.10
CA LEU A 113 -2.04 0.75 14.95
C LEU A 113 -2.76 1.46 13.82
N LEU A 114 -2.25 2.61 13.40
CA LEU A 114 -2.75 3.31 12.23
C LEU A 114 -2.32 2.56 10.97
N VAL A 115 -3.27 2.31 10.07
CA VAL A 115 -3.02 1.64 8.80
C VAL A 115 -3.54 2.50 7.64
N ALA A 116 -2.73 2.65 6.58
CA ALA A 116 -3.12 3.49 5.45
C ALA A 116 -2.68 2.92 4.11
N SER A 117 -3.65 2.77 3.19
CA SER A 117 -3.40 2.47 1.78
C SER A 117 -3.22 3.76 1.01
N VAL A 118 -2.11 3.88 0.30
CA VAL A 118 -1.68 5.08 -0.41
C VAL A 118 -1.63 4.82 -1.91
N HIS A 119 -2.22 5.75 -2.67
CA HIS A 119 -1.98 5.85 -4.10
C HIS A 119 -1.61 7.30 -4.42
N THR A 120 -0.48 7.53 -5.04
CA THR A 120 -0.05 8.87 -5.43
C THR A 120 0.09 8.99 -6.95
N SER A 121 0.56 10.12 -7.44
CA SER A 121 0.82 10.33 -8.86
C SER A 121 2.28 10.69 -9.08
N PRO A 122 2.95 10.16 -10.13
CA PRO A 122 4.31 10.51 -10.49
C PRO A 122 4.39 11.88 -11.17
N ARG A 123 3.66 12.88 -10.65
CA ARG A 123 3.58 14.21 -11.23
C ARG A 123 3.91 15.28 -10.21
N VAL A 124 4.43 16.39 -10.71
CA VAL A 124 4.61 17.60 -9.92
C VAL A 124 3.26 18.05 -9.35
N ALA A 125 3.21 18.25 -8.04
CA ALA A 125 2.01 18.72 -7.39
C ALA A 125 1.74 20.18 -7.74
N PRO A 126 0.53 20.53 -8.20
CA PRO A 126 0.17 21.91 -8.47
C PRO A 126 0.08 22.70 -7.16
N VAL A 127 0.30 24.00 -7.25
CA VAL A 127 0.33 24.90 -6.07
C VAL A 127 -0.92 24.79 -5.20
N TRP A 128 -2.09 24.55 -5.78
CA TRP A 128 -3.34 24.40 -5.04
C TRP A 128 -3.39 23.11 -4.19
N GLY A 129 -2.58 22.09 -4.52
CA GLY A 129 -2.54 20.81 -3.79
C GLY A 129 -1.93 20.93 -2.38
N TYR A 130 -1.09 21.93 -2.13
CA TYR A 130 -0.33 22.07 -0.88
C TYR A 130 -0.27 23.47 -0.28
N ARG A 131 -0.56 24.52 -1.07
CA ARG A 131 -0.32 25.93 -0.71
C ARG A 131 -0.97 26.38 0.60
N GLU A 132 -2.07 25.79 0.98
CA GLU A 132 -2.79 26.20 2.21
C GLU A 132 -2.19 25.61 3.49
N HIS A 133 -1.39 24.54 3.38
CA HIS A 133 -0.86 23.81 4.51
C HIS A 133 0.66 23.84 4.59
N TYR A 134 1.32 23.77 3.43
CA TYR A 134 2.78 23.70 3.38
C TYR A 134 3.35 24.81 2.50
N ARG A 135 4.42 25.42 2.97
CA ARG A 135 5.24 26.22 2.08
C ARG A 135 5.97 25.29 1.11
N ARG A 136 6.11 25.72 -0.15
CA ARG A 136 6.79 24.94 -1.18
C ARG A 136 8.17 24.45 -0.74
N GLU A 137 8.91 25.32 -0.05
CA GLU A 137 10.27 25.05 0.44
C GLU A 137 10.33 23.94 1.49
N GLN A 138 9.20 23.64 2.18
CA GLN A 138 9.14 22.60 3.21
C GLN A 138 8.97 21.19 2.66
N ILE A 139 8.39 21.07 1.43
CA ILE A 139 8.04 19.79 0.84
C ILE A 139 8.65 19.56 -0.55
N ALA A 140 9.23 20.60 -1.17
CA ALA A 140 9.93 20.47 -2.45
C ALA A 140 11.19 19.61 -2.29
N ARG A 141 11.49 18.84 -3.33
CA ARG A 141 12.75 18.11 -3.41
C ARG A 141 13.87 19.09 -3.78
N PRO A 142 14.98 19.12 -3.03
CA PRO A 142 16.07 20.06 -3.27
C PRO A 142 16.61 20.02 -4.70
N SER A 143 16.77 18.85 -5.29
CA SER A 143 17.31 18.66 -6.64
C SER A 143 16.48 19.28 -7.75
N VAL A 144 15.15 19.35 -7.57
CA VAL A 144 14.22 19.85 -8.61
C VAL A 144 13.47 21.12 -8.20
N GLY A 145 13.53 21.51 -6.94
CA GLY A 145 12.91 22.71 -6.40
C GLY A 145 11.37 22.72 -6.47
N VAL A 146 10.72 21.57 -6.67
CA VAL A 146 9.27 21.40 -6.72
C VAL A 146 8.86 20.17 -5.95
N PRO A 147 7.68 20.16 -5.30
CA PRO A 147 7.13 18.96 -4.71
C PRO A 147 6.38 18.13 -5.74
N TRP A 148 6.39 16.84 -5.56
CA TRP A 148 5.56 15.89 -6.28
C TRP A 148 4.36 15.49 -5.42
N TRP A 149 3.37 14.80 -5.99
CA TRP A 149 2.20 14.36 -5.21
C TRP A 149 2.56 13.42 -4.06
N ASN A 150 3.57 12.57 -4.24
CA ASN A 150 4.05 11.71 -3.16
C ASN A 150 4.71 12.50 -2.02
N ASP A 151 5.39 13.61 -2.29
CA ASP A 151 5.92 14.49 -1.24
C ASP A 151 4.80 15.17 -0.44
N VAL A 152 3.72 15.55 -1.13
CA VAL A 152 2.53 16.15 -0.51
C VAL A 152 1.81 15.12 0.36
N ALA A 153 1.61 13.89 -0.17
CA ALA A 153 1.00 12.79 0.57
C ALA A 153 1.85 12.43 1.79
N PHE A 154 3.17 12.27 1.62
CA PHE A 154 4.09 12.00 2.72
C PHE A 154 3.99 13.05 3.84
N ALA A 155 3.97 14.35 3.50
CA ALA A 155 3.84 15.41 4.49
C ALA A 155 2.51 15.29 5.26
N GLY A 156 1.40 14.98 4.57
CA GLY A 156 0.11 14.75 5.22
C GLY A 156 0.09 13.52 6.12
N PHE A 157 0.65 12.41 5.65
CA PHE A 157 0.74 11.20 6.47
C PHE A 157 1.67 11.39 7.67
N ARG A 158 2.78 12.10 7.52
CA ARG A 158 3.67 12.43 8.64
C ARG A 158 2.93 13.16 9.77
N GLU A 159 2.03 14.08 9.44
CA GLU A 159 1.18 14.74 10.44
C GLU A 159 0.17 13.76 11.07
N LEU A 160 -0.42 12.88 10.27
CA LEU A 160 -1.39 11.91 10.73
C LEU A 160 -0.80 10.86 11.68
N VAL A 161 0.44 10.40 11.41
CA VAL A 161 1.10 9.34 12.18
C VAL A 161 1.94 9.87 13.35
N ASP A 162 2.02 11.19 13.57
CA ASP A 162 2.86 11.78 14.60
C ASP A 162 2.57 11.18 15.98
N GLY A 163 3.61 10.60 16.58
CA GLY A 163 3.52 9.94 17.90
C GLY A 163 2.70 8.64 17.93
N ARG A 164 2.36 8.05 16.78
CA ARG A 164 1.58 6.81 16.67
C ARG A 164 2.41 5.66 16.14
N ARG A 165 2.00 4.45 16.46
CA ARG A 165 2.37 3.26 15.68
C ARG A 165 1.63 3.26 14.37
N PHE A 166 2.31 2.88 13.28
CA PHE A 166 1.68 2.92 11.96
C PHE A 166 2.27 1.92 10.96
N ILE A 167 1.45 1.61 9.93
CA ILE A 167 1.89 1.05 8.64
C ILE A 167 1.21 1.87 7.55
N VAL A 168 2.02 2.43 6.65
CA VAL A 168 1.56 3.18 5.48
C VAL A 168 2.15 2.51 4.24
N ALA A 169 1.31 1.87 3.43
CA ALA A 169 1.76 1.09 2.29
C ALA A 169 0.93 1.39 1.03
N GLY A 170 1.53 1.24 -0.14
CA GLY A 170 0.84 1.45 -1.40
C GLY A 170 1.74 1.85 -2.55
N ASP A 171 1.09 2.27 -3.62
CA ASP A 171 1.74 2.85 -4.79
C ASP A 171 2.10 4.33 -4.53
N TRP A 172 3.33 4.54 -4.11
CA TRP A 172 3.90 5.87 -3.89
C TRP A 172 4.33 6.54 -5.20
N ASN A 173 4.29 5.81 -6.31
CA ASN A 173 4.73 6.29 -7.62
C ASN A 173 6.12 6.93 -7.59
N THR A 174 7.02 6.37 -6.79
CA THR A 174 8.42 6.79 -6.68
C THR A 174 9.30 5.59 -6.37
N SER A 175 10.54 5.62 -6.76
CA SER A 175 11.57 4.68 -6.33
C SER A 175 12.92 5.41 -6.32
N ARG A 176 13.93 4.83 -5.68
CA ARG A 176 15.29 5.41 -5.70
C ARG A 176 15.86 5.51 -7.10
N TRP A 177 15.35 4.68 -8.00
CA TRP A 177 15.81 4.53 -9.39
C TRP A 177 14.83 5.10 -10.40
N VAL A 178 13.78 5.80 -9.95
CA VAL A 178 12.86 6.43 -10.87
C VAL A 178 13.56 7.55 -11.57
N ASP A 179 13.76 7.30 -12.81
CA ASP A 179 13.83 8.36 -13.77
C ASP A 179 13.12 7.93 -15.04
N SER A 180 12.73 8.90 -15.77
CA SER A 180 12.10 8.74 -17.07
C SER A 180 13.00 8.07 -18.11
N GLU A 181 14.30 7.88 -17.85
CA GLU A 181 15.29 7.46 -18.86
C GLU A 181 16.35 6.48 -18.35
N GLY A 182 16.22 6.02 -17.11
CA GLY A 182 17.12 5.04 -16.54
C GLY A 182 18.46 5.59 -16.04
N VAL A 183 18.51 6.84 -15.69
CA VAL A 183 19.58 7.45 -14.91
C VAL A 183 19.04 7.74 -13.52
N PRO A 184 19.66 7.22 -12.43
CA PRO A 184 19.21 7.52 -11.07
C PRO A 184 19.14 9.05 -10.92
N THR A 185 17.92 9.58 -10.70
CA THR A 185 17.81 10.99 -10.38
C THR A 185 17.97 11.17 -8.88
N PRO A 186 18.71 12.16 -8.41
CA PRO A 186 18.76 12.51 -6.99
C PRO A 186 17.37 12.68 -6.39
N SER A 187 16.41 13.13 -7.20
CA SER A 187 15.03 13.38 -6.77
C SER A 187 14.30 12.13 -6.24
N GLY A 188 14.58 10.94 -6.77
CA GLY A 188 14.03 9.69 -6.23
C GLY A 188 14.53 9.44 -4.81
N ALA A 189 15.85 9.46 -4.62
CA ALA A 189 16.49 9.23 -3.33
C ALA A 189 16.02 10.22 -2.24
N GLU A 190 15.83 11.49 -2.60
CA GLU A 190 15.40 12.54 -1.66
C GLU A 190 14.07 12.25 -0.94
N PHE A 191 13.16 11.53 -1.58
CA PHE A 191 11.92 11.08 -0.93
C PHE A 191 12.24 10.14 0.23
N PHE A 192 13.05 9.11 -0.01
CA PHE A 192 13.40 8.10 1.00
C PHE A 192 14.30 8.65 2.10
N GLU A 193 15.21 9.55 1.78
CA GLU A 193 16.03 10.27 2.77
C GLU A 193 15.16 11.06 3.73
N ARG A 194 14.12 11.70 3.21
CA ARG A 194 13.15 12.46 3.99
C ARG A 194 12.30 11.56 4.87
N ALA A 195 11.85 10.41 4.35
CA ALA A 195 11.12 9.40 5.13
C ALA A 195 11.97 8.88 6.28
N THR A 196 13.22 8.52 6.00
CA THR A 196 14.19 8.06 7.01
C THR A 196 14.46 9.15 8.06
N ALA A 197 14.65 10.40 7.64
CA ALA A 197 14.87 11.53 8.56
C ALA A 197 13.65 11.82 9.46
N ALA A 198 12.45 11.42 9.02
CA ALA A 198 11.22 11.49 9.82
C ALA A 198 11.02 10.26 10.75
N GLY A 199 11.98 9.33 10.78
CA GLY A 199 11.89 8.11 11.59
C GLY A 199 11.04 7.00 10.97
N TRP A 200 10.69 7.10 9.68
CA TRP A 200 9.99 6.04 8.96
C TRP A 200 10.98 4.97 8.53
N VAL A 201 10.63 3.73 8.78
CA VAL A 201 11.41 2.56 8.37
C VAL A 201 10.71 1.90 7.18
N GLU A 202 11.44 1.72 6.09
CA GLU A 202 10.93 1.02 4.92
C GLU A 202 10.97 -0.49 5.13
N LEU A 203 9.84 -1.15 4.94
CA LEU A 203 9.66 -2.59 5.11
C LEU A 203 9.82 -3.36 3.80
N SER A 204 9.79 -2.66 2.67
CA SER A 204 9.70 -3.23 1.32
C SER A 204 11.05 -3.31 0.59
N LEU A 205 12.12 -3.54 1.32
CA LEU A 205 13.45 -3.80 0.77
C LEU A 205 13.84 -5.27 0.98
N ASP A 206 14.63 -5.80 0.04
CA ASP A 206 15.22 -7.12 0.22
C ASP A 206 16.23 -7.18 1.39
N ALA A 207 16.78 -8.36 1.66
CA ALA A 207 17.74 -8.57 2.76
C ALA A 207 19.05 -7.76 2.59
N ASP A 208 19.35 -7.33 1.36
CA ASP A 208 20.51 -6.48 1.05
C ASP A 208 20.16 -4.98 1.08
N GLY A 209 18.91 -4.62 1.42
CA GLY A 209 18.41 -3.25 1.45
C GLY A 209 18.15 -2.67 0.06
N ARG A 210 17.79 -3.50 -0.91
CA ARG A 210 17.57 -3.09 -2.31
C ARG A 210 16.09 -3.14 -2.67
N GLU A 211 15.70 -2.25 -3.57
CA GLU A 211 14.40 -2.29 -4.25
C GLU A 211 14.35 -3.47 -5.23
N GLY A 212 13.18 -4.10 -5.33
CA GLY A 212 12.88 -5.11 -6.33
C GLY A 212 12.16 -4.53 -7.55
N ARG A 213 11.44 -5.39 -8.27
CA ARG A 213 10.57 -4.96 -9.37
C ARG A 213 9.12 -5.20 -8.99
N THR A 214 8.33 -4.12 -8.87
CA THR A 214 6.90 -4.25 -8.68
C THR A 214 6.10 -3.76 -9.89
N TRP A 215 6.65 -2.91 -10.76
CA TRP A 215 5.94 -2.41 -11.92
C TRP A 215 6.38 -3.09 -13.24
N TYR A 216 5.40 -3.55 -14.03
CA TYR A 216 5.55 -4.33 -15.26
C TYR A 216 4.90 -3.63 -16.48
N GLY A 217 4.35 -2.45 -16.31
CA GLY A 217 3.66 -1.70 -17.36
C GLY A 217 4.56 -1.14 -18.45
N SER A 218 5.90 -1.29 -18.35
CA SER A 218 6.85 -0.84 -19.36
C SER A 218 7.64 -1.99 -19.95
N THR A 219 7.98 -1.88 -21.22
CA THR A 219 8.96 -2.76 -21.90
C THR A 219 10.40 -2.59 -21.40
N ASN A 220 10.64 -1.59 -20.54
CA ASN A 220 11.94 -1.39 -19.93
C ASN A 220 12.18 -2.46 -18.86
N PRO A 221 13.22 -3.32 -19.00
CA PRO A 221 13.47 -4.43 -18.09
C PRO A 221 14.09 -3.98 -16.75
N ARG A 222 14.20 -2.67 -16.49
CA ARG A 222 14.81 -2.17 -15.25
C ARG A 222 13.92 -2.42 -14.05
N THR A 223 14.55 -2.72 -12.94
CA THR A 223 13.88 -2.83 -11.66
C THR A 223 13.28 -1.48 -11.31
N HIS A 224 11.95 -1.47 -11.14
CA HIS A 224 11.21 -0.28 -10.74
C HIS A 224 10.21 -0.68 -9.67
N GLN A 225 10.38 -0.13 -8.49
CA GLN A 225 9.52 -0.38 -7.34
C GLN A 225 8.79 0.89 -6.94
N PRO A 226 7.64 1.21 -7.56
CA PRO A 226 6.80 2.33 -7.11
C PRO A 226 6.01 2.02 -5.84
N ASP A 227 5.86 0.74 -5.50
CA ASP A 227 5.10 0.25 -4.36
C ASP A 227 6.00 0.09 -3.14
N HIS A 228 5.66 0.74 -2.05
CA HIS A 228 6.44 0.73 -0.81
C HIS A 228 5.56 0.59 0.41
N ALA A 229 6.13 -0.01 1.46
CA ALA A 229 5.55 -0.09 2.79
C ALA A 229 6.49 0.55 3.81
N PHE A 230 5.95 1.42 4.65
CA PHE A 230 6.67 2.11 5.71
C PHE A 230 5.97 1.88 7.04
N ALA A 231 6.77 1.85 8.12
CA ALA A 231 6.27 1.76 9.48
C ALA A 231 7.10 2.63 10.43
N ASP A 232 6.61 2.81 11.65
CA ASP A 232 7.45 3.27 12.76
C ASP A 232 8.49 2.21 13.16
N THR A 233 9.48 2.62 13.91
CA THR A 233 10.61 1.74 14.31
C THR A 233 10.16 0.51 15.11
N GLU A 234 9.16 0.65 15.97
CA GLU A 234 8.69 -0.45 16.80
C GLU A 234 7.92 -1.48 15.97
N THR A 235 7.04 -1.03 15.10
CA THR A 235 6.31 -1.88 14.15
C THR A 235 7.26 -2.53 13.16
N ALA A 236 8.25 -1.80 12.65
CA ALA A 236 9.26 -2.33 11.73
C ALA A 236 10.13 -3.44 12.35
N ALA A 237 10.41 -3.35 13.65
CA ALA A 237 11.16 -4.38 14.37
C ALA A 237 10.43 -5.73 14.44
N THR A 238 9.14 -5.78 14.14
CA THR A 238 8.35 -7.02 14.08
C THR A 238 8.33 -7.69 12.71
N LEU A 239 8.99 -7.12 11.70
CA LEU A 239 9.04 -7.70 10.35
C LEU A 239 9.80 -9.04 10.37
N ARG A 240 9.10 -10.11 10.00
CA ARG A 240 9.68 -11.46 9.85
C ARG A 240 10.12 -11.75 8.43
N SER A 241 9.29 -11.39 7.47
CA SER A 241 9.59 -11.62 6.06
C SER A 241 8.98 -10.55 5.16
N PHE A 242 9.65 -10.32 4.05
CA PHE A 242 9.17 -9.51 2.93
C PHE A 242 9.47 -10.24 1.63
N ARG A 243 8.53 -10.20 0.67
CA ARG A 243 8.76 -10.65 -0.69
C ARG A 243 7.85 -9.92 -1.68
N ILE A 244 8.34 -9.78 -2.90
CA ILE A 244 7.55 -9.40 -4.06
C ILE A 244 7.10 -10.70 -4.75
N ASP A 245 5.83 -10.80 -5.11
CA ASP A 245 5.30 -11.97 -5.81
C ASP A 245 4.97 -11.61 -7.27
N PRO A 246 5.82 -11.95 -8.24
CA PRO A 246 5.56 -11.62 -9.63
C PRO A 246 4.51 -12.53 -10.29
N TYR A 247 4.14 -13.65 -9.66
CA TYR A 247 3.31 -14.70 -10.26
C TYR A 247 1.95 -14.19 -10.78
N PRO A 248 1.16 -13.38 -10.03
CA PRO A 248 -0.12 -12.90 -10.53
C PRO A 248 0.01 -11.97 -11.74
N VAL A 249 1.17 -11.33 -11.91
CA VAL A 249 1.45 -10.47 -13.07
C VAL A 249 1.99 -11.26 -14.24
N GLU A 250 3.06 -12.03 -14.04
CA GLU A 250 3.82 -12.70 -15.10
C GLU A 250 3.05 -13.89 -15.68
N VAL A 251 2.28 -14.60 -14.87
CA VAL A 251 1.56 -15.81 -15.28
C VAL A 251 0.11 -15.51 -15.65
N HIS A 252 -0.56 -14.66 -14.89
CA HIS A 252 -2.00 -14.41 -15.03
C HIS A 252 -2.36 -13.04 -15.58
N GLY A 253 -1.41 -12.11 -15.64
CA GLY A 253 -1.64 -10.76 -16.13
C GLY A 253 -2.68 -9.96 -15.34
N LEU A 254 -2.87 -10.25 -14.05
CA LEU A 254 -3.94 -9.69 -13.24
C LEU A 254 -3.78 -8.19 -12.97
N SER A 255 -2.54 -7.70 -12.98
CA SER A 255 -2.17 -6.29 -12.86
C SER A 255 -0.90 -6.02 -13.65
N ASP A 256 -0.50 -4.78 -13.76
CA ASP A 256 0.85 -4.37 -14.15
C ASP A 256 1.77 -4.08 -12.95
N HIS A 257 1.25 -4.27 -11.74
CA HIS A 257 2.01 -4.24 -10.49
C HIS A 257 2.04 -5.63 -9.82
N ALA A 258 3.20 -6.04 -9.33
CA ALA A 258 3.36 -7.21 -8.51
C ALA A 258 3.08 -6.88 -7.03
N PRO A 259 2.34 -7.73 -6.32
CA PRO A 259 2.05 -7.50 -4.91
C PRO A 259 3.29 -7.63 -4.02
N LEU A 260 3.32 -6.81 -2.96
CA LEU A 260 4.19 -6.94 -1.81
C LEU A 260 3.51 -7.83 -0.79
N LEU A 261 4.22 -8.79 -0.25
CA LEU A 261 3.77 -9.65 0.84
C LEU A 261 4.71 -9.50 2.03
N LEU A 262 4.17 -9.13 3.18
CA LEU A 262 4.91 -8.95 4.41
C LEU A 262 4.31 -9.85 5.49
N GLU A 263 5.14 -10.41 6.34
CA GLU A 263 4.73 -11.10 7.56
C GLU A 263 5.31 -10.33 8.75
N LEU A 264 4.46 -9.89 9.64
CA LEU A 264 4.85 -9.20 10.86
C LEU A 264 4.56 -10.10 12.07
N ASP A 265 5.52 -10.14 12.99
CA ASP A 265 5.31 -10.69 14.32
C ASP A 265 4.73 -9.59 15.21
N VAL A 266 3.47 -9.53 15.21
CA VAL A 266 2.80 -8.47 16.00
C VAL A 266 2.23 -9.07 17.24
N GLY A 267 2.77 -10.00 17.94
CA GLY A 267 2.30 -10.47 19.26
C GLY A 267 0.81 -10.26 19.58
N VAL A 268 -0.09 -10.28 18.57
CA VAL A 268 -1.14 -9.31 18.49
C VAL A 268 -2.49 -9.87 18.30
N LEU A 269 -2.78 -11.02 18.00
CA LEU A 269 -4.16 -11.32 17.69
C LEU A 269 -4.53 -12.68 18.25
N ALA A 270 -5.00 -12.67 19.49
CA ALA A 270 -5.91 -13.73 19.96
C ALA A 270 -7.18 -13.64 19.10
N ILE A 271 -7.11 -14.21 17.89
CA ILE A 271 -8.26 -14.37 17.02
C ILE A 271 -8.85 -15.74 17.34
N GLU A 272 -10.02 -15.78 17.94
CA GLU A 272 -10.89 -16.95 17.77
C GLU A 272 -11.17 -17.04 16.27
N ALA A 273 -10.54 -18.02 15.61
CA ALA A 273 -10.75 -18.29 14.20
C ALA A 273 -12.21 -18.67 13.99
N ASP A 274 -12.98 -17.77 13.42
CA ASP A 274 -14.25 -18.14 12.81
C ASP A 274 -13.90 -19.05 11.62
N PRO A 275 -14.34 -20.32 11.56
CA PRO A 275 -14.00 -21.22 10.47
C PRO A 275 -14.80 -20.82 9.22
N ILE A 276 -14.32 -19.84 8.49
CA ILE A 276 -14.81 -19.56 7.13
C ILE A 276 -14.29 -20.71 6.26
N ALA A 277 -15.19 -21.38 5.55
CA ALA A 277 -14.82 -22.42 4.59
C ALA A 277 -13.79 -21.84 3.62
N ALA A 278 -12.59 -22.41 3.63
CA ALA A 278 -11.49 -21.96 2.79
C ALA A 278 -11.93 -21.97 1.31
N PRO A 279 -11.81 -20.86 0.57
CA PRO A 279 -11.89 -20.92 -0.88
C PRO A 279 -10.81 -21.87 -1.41
N GLY A 280 -11.01 -22.45 -2.59
CA GLY A 280 -10.03 -23.33 -3.24
C GLY A 280 -8.64 -22.69 -3.29
N THR A 281 -7.63 -23.47 -3.60
CA THR A 281 -6.26 -22.94 -3.73
C THR A 281 -6.18 -21.88 -4.83
N ALA A 282 -5.21 -20.97 -4.73
CA ALA A 282 -5.01 -19.92 -5.74
C ALA A 282 -4.87 -20.50 -7.17
N GLU A 283 -4.31 -21.70 -7.32
CA GLU A 283 -4.19 -22.41 -8.61
C GLU A 283 -5.55 -22.95 -9.10
N GLU A 284 -6.41 -23.41 -8.21
CA GLU A 284 -7.75 -23.90 -8.55
C GLU A 284 -8.73 -22.77 -8.91
N VAL A 285 -8.52 -21.58 -8.34
CA VAL A 285 -9.36 -20.39 -8.59
C VAL A 285 -9.01 -19.73 -9.91
N LEU A 286 -7.79 -19.90 -10.41
CA LEU A 286 -7.28 -19.26 -11.64
C LEU A 286 -7.21 -20.19 -12.85
N ALA A 287 -7.54 -21.50 -12.69
CA ALA A 287 -7.64 -22.50 -13.75
C ALA A 287 -8.98 -22.41 -14.48
#